data_9e88ae1969753a2c88c6525401e231b8
#
_entry.id   9e88ae1969753a2c88c6525401e231b8
#
_cell.length_a   1.000
_cell.length_b   1.000
_cell.length_c   1.000
_cell.angle_alpha   90.00
_cell.angle_beta   90.00
_cell.angle_gamma   90.00
#
_symmetry.space_group_name_H-M   'P 1'
#
loop_
_entity.id
_entity.type
_entity.pdbx_description
1 polymer ?
#
loop_
_entity_poly.entity_id
_entity_poly.type
_entity_poly.pdbx_seq_one_letter_code
_entity_poly.pdbx_strand_id
1 'polypeptide(L)'
;CGETYSYNLKKWGCNFILPFSSMHRYVRNDSIKMNKFITPLKFHYEKFDNKHGEMLPAFIKWNSSTNDYEKINPKENLYEIRASDYYGDQWSDELETEDKIILKKYFSQFDHLKKKFGFISFFIGNKEFNIKLSDRNEGIQFETPRNSLIYSVKNNIFDDLLIGNFMKTKLINVPSLYPDFTPYVTKYGDNGKVYSNNELKKYFDYYKFNSANYWTDSLKIKSETYVRAKLGSYKSIYYLARSIRRLIPF
;
A
#
# COMPACT_ATOMS: atom_id res chain seq x y z
N CYS A 1 1.79 12.63 14.49
CA CYS A 1 3.04 12.55 13.68
C CYS A 1 4.21 13.19 14.44
N GLY A 2 4.10 14.46 14.88
CA GLY A 2 5.22 15.17 15.52
C GLY A 2 5.84 14.45 16.72
N GLU A 3 5.05 13.95 17.64
CA GLU A 3 5.55 13.16 18.79
C GLU A 3 6.39 11.95 18.35
N THR A 4 5.96 11.27 17.30
CA THR A 4 6.70 10.10 16.76
C THR A 4 8.03 10.52 16.17
N TYR A 5 8.09 11.66 15.50
CA TYR A 5 9.33 12.21 14.96
C TYR A 5 10.30 12.63 16.04
N SER A 6 9.83 13.34 17.07
CA SER A 6 10.65 13.70 18.22
C SER A 6 11.20 12.47 18.95
N TYR A 7 10.36 11.43 19.11
CA TYR A 7 10.81 10.15 19.68
C TYR A 7 11.90 9.49 18.82
N ASN A 8 11.73 9.49 17.49
CA ASN A 8 12.71 8.88 16.58
C ASN A 8 14.04 9.64 16.56
N LEU A 9 14.02 10.98 16.56
CA LEU A 9 15.23 11.79 16.67
C LEU A 9 16.02 11.44 17.93
N LYS A 10 15.32 11.40 19.08
CA LYS A 10 15.94 11.01 20.35
C LYS A 10 16.49 9.59 20.32
N LYS A 11 15.71 8.64 19.83
CA LYS A 11 16.06 7.21 19.83
C LYS A 11 17.25 6.89 18.94
N TRP A 12 17.35 7.54 17.78
CA TRP A 12 18.39 7.25 16.78
C TRP A 12 19.57 8.22 16.82
N GLY A 13 19.49 9.27 17.65
CA GLY A 13 20.53 10.28 17.72
C GLY A 13 20.69 11.09 16.44
N CYS A 14 19.60 11.27 15.67
CA CYS A 14 19.62 12.03 14.43
C CYS A 14 19.41 13.52 14.73
N ASN A 15 20.10 14.41 14.00
CA ASN A 15 19.92 15.86 14.11
C ASN A 15 18.75 16.38 13.26
N PHE A 16 18.38 15.64 12.21
CA PHE A 16 17.37 16.06 11.25
C PHE A 16 16.37 14.96 10.95
N ILE A 17 15.12 15.35 10.71
CA ILE A 17 14.09 14.48 10.17
C ILE A 17 13.37 15.17 9.00
N LEU A 18 13.21 14.45 7.89
CA LEU A 18 12.54 14.93 6.71
C LEU A 18 11.25 14.13 6.48
N PRO A 19 10.06 14.72 6.72
CA PRO A 19 8.79 14.07 6.36
C PRO A 19 8.65 14.00 4.84
N PHE A 20 8.30 12.84 4.31
CA PHE A 20 8.04 12.69 2.87
C PHE A 20 6.84 11.77 2.61
N SER A 21 6.38 11.73 1.35
CA SER A 21 5.36 10.80 0.85
C SER A 21 3.91 10.99 1.32
N SER A 22 3.60 11.88 2.26
CA SER A 22 2.24 12.08 2.76
C SER A 22 1.58 13.39 2.32
N MET A 23 2.30 14.24 1.57
CA MET A 23 1.86 15.57 1.17
C MET A 23 1.41 15.65 -0.30
N HIS A 24 1.25 14.50 -0.95
CA HIS A 24 0.78 14.42 -2.33
C HIS A 24 -0.70 14.80 -2.43
N ARG A 25 -1.13 15.20 -3.62
CA ARG A 25 -2.52 15.40 -3.96
C ARG A 25 -2.92 14.54 -5.14
N TYR A 26 -4.11 13.99 -5.06
CA TYR A 26 -4.73 13.30 -6.18
C TYR A 26 -5.36 14.33 -7.12
N VAL A 27 -4.98 14.29 -8.38
CA VAL A 27 -5.45 15.20 -9.44
C VAL A 27 -6.31 14.49 -10.49
N ARG A 28 -6.43 13.18 -10.39
CA ARG A 28 -7.33 12.40 -11.21
C ARG A 28 -8.74 12.43 -10.62
N ASN A 29 -9.76 12.77 -11.42
CA ASN A 29 -11.12 13.04 -10.95
C ASN A 29 -11.76 11.91 -10.15
N ASP A 30 -11.46 10.64 -10.50
CA ASP A 30 -11.97 9.45 -9.81
C ASP A 30 -11.23 9.13 -8.50
N SER A 31 -10.10 9.82 -8.22
CA SER A 31 -9.31 9.70 -6.99
C SER A 31 -9.39 10.91 -6.06
N ILE A 32 -9.89 12.06 -6.49
CA ILE A 32 -9.87 13.30 -5.71
C ILE A 32 -10.56 13.19 -4.35
N LYS A 33 -11.51 12.28 -4.19
CA LYS A 33 -12.17 11.99 -2.91
C LYS A 33 -11.19 11.60 -1.80
N MET A 34 -10.01 11.11 -2.18
CA MET A 34 -8.95 10.69 -1.25
C MET A 34 -8.16 11.87 -0.69
N ASN A 35 -8.25 13.07 -1.30
CA ASN A 35 -7.58 14.26 -0.82
C ASN A 35 -8.00 14.65 0.61
N LYS A 36 -9.18 14.22 1.07
CA LYS A 36 -9.62 14.42 2.46
C LYS A 36 -8.80 13.61 3.50
N PHE A 37 -8.03 12.61 3.07
CA PHE A 37 -7.22 11.76 3.93
C PHE A 37 -5.73 12.07 3.85
N ILE A 38 -5.30 13.01 3.01
CA ILE A 38 -3.90 13.42 2.95
C ILE A 38 -3.51 14.10 4.26
N THR A 39 -2.23 14.00 4.62
CA THR A 39 -1.67 14.63 5.81
C THR A 39 -0.90 15.88 5.40
N PRO A 40 -1.46 17.09 5.55
CA PRO A 40 -0.74 18.33 5.28
C PRO A 40 0.50 18.46 6.16
N LEU A 41 1.53 19.16 5.67
CA LEU A 41 2.78 19.37 6.39
C LEU A 41 2.59 19.91 7.81
N LYS A 42 1.62 20.80 8.02
CA LYS A 42 1.29 21.35 9.33
C LYS A 42 1.02 20.28 10.39
N PHE A 43 0.40 19.15 10.05
CA PHE A 43 0.14 18.07 11.00
C PHE A 43 1.40 17.30 11.41
N HIS A 44 2.46 17.37 10.62
CA HIS A 44 3.76 16.81 10.98
C HIS A 44 4.41 17.64 12.08
N TYR A 45 4.21 18.98 12.07
CA TYR A 45 4.72 19.88 13.11
C TYR A 45 3.88 19.86 14.41
N GLU A 46 2.63 19.42 14.36
CA GLU A 46 1.81 19.33 15.56
C GLU A 46 2.44 18.39 16.59
N LYS A 47 2.70 18.92 17.80
CA LYS A 47 3.36 18.21 18.90
C LYS A 47 4.79 17.72 18.57
N PHE A 48 5.45 18.34 17.63
CA PHE A 48 6.87 18.14 17.40
C PHE A 48 7.66 18.92 18.45
N ASP A 49 8.60 18.23 19.13
CA ASP A 49 9.55 18.81 20.07
C ASP A 49 10.93 18.84 19.41
N ASN A 50 11.46 20.03 19.20
CA ASN A 50 12.76 20.25 18.56
C ASN A 50 13.97 20.08 19.48
N LYS A 51 13.77 19.67 20.73
CA LYS A 51 14.84 19.49 21.72
C LYS A 51 15.94 18.52 21.29
N HIS A 52 15.61 17.56 20.42
CA HIS A 52 16.53 16.51 19.98
C HIS A 52 16.95 16.64 18.52
N GLY A 53 16.48 17.65 17.80
CA GLY A 53 16.81 17.86 16.40
C GLY A 53 15.75 18.69 15.67
N GLU A 54 15.96 18.92 14.40
CA GLU A 54 15.13 19.77 13.55
C GLU A 54 14.30 18.96 12.57
N MET A 55 13.05 19.38 12.35
CA MET A 55 12.24 18.89 11.24
C MET A 55 12.46 19.79 10.02
N LEU A 56 13.05 19.22 8.99
CA LEU A 56 13.31 19.94 7.74
C LEU A 56 11.98 20.16 6.97
N PRO A 57 11.83 21.31 6.29
CA PRO A 57 10.65 21.59 5.48
C PRO A 57 10.60 20.69 4.24
N ALA A 58 9.42 20.60 3.62
CA ALA A 58 9.28 19.98 2.31
C ALA A 58 9.92 20.86 1.23
N PHE A 59 10.21 20.25 0.07
CA PHE A 59 10.76 20.92 -1.11
C PHE A 59 12.12 21.59 -0.84
N ILE A 60 13.03 20.79 -0.35
CA ILE A 60 14.42 21.20 -0.13
C ILE A 60 15.39 20.32 -0.89
N LYS A 61 16.54 20.87 -1.19
CA LYS A 61 17.76 20.13 -1.54
C LYS A 61 18.67 20.17 -0.33
N TRP A 62 18.86 19.03 0.32
CA TRP A 62 19.69 18.92 1.51
C TRP A 62 21.05 18.28 1.18
N ASN A 63 22.12 18.87 1.70
CA ASN A 63 23.47 18.33 1.59
C ASN A 63 23.86 17.71 2.94
N SER A 64 23.97 16.39 2.99
CA SER A 64 24.28 15.65 4.20
C SER A 64 25.74 15.84 4.69
N SER A 65 26.64 16.29 3.82
CA SER A 65 28.04 16.51 4.19
C SER A 65 28.27 17.83 4.91
N THR A 66 27.48 18.86 4.56
CA THR A 66 27.57 20.20 5.17
C THR A 66 26.44 20.49 6.14
N ASN A 67 25.41 19.67 6.16
CA ASN A 67 24.14 19.87 6.87
C ASN A 67 23.37 21.14 6.47
N ASP A 68 23.67 21.67 5.26
CA ASP A 68 22.97 22.81 4.72
C ASP A 68 21.80 22.38 3.83
N TYR A 69 20.79 23.23 3.72
CA TYR A 69 19.73 23.00 2.77
C TYR A 69 19.31 24.27 2.03
N GLU A 70 18.89 24.06 0.79
CA GLU A 70 18.35 25.06 -0.11
C GLU A 70 16.85 24.79 -0.28
N LYS A 71 16.00 25.81 -0.15
CA LYS A 71 14.58 25.71 -0.48
C LYS A 71 14.40 25.75 -1.99
N ILE A 72 13.83 24.69 -2.55
CA ILE A 72 13.60 24.58 -4.00
C ILE A 72 12.43 25.46 -4.44
N ASN A 73 11.49 25.83 -3.56
CA ASN A 73 10.31 26.65 -3.82
C ASN A 73 9.68 26.29 -5.19
N PRO A 74 9.11 25.10 -5.35
CA PRO A 74 8.39 24.81 -6.57
C PRO A 74 7.31 25.85 -6.72
N LYS A 75 7.15 26.39 -7.93
CA LYS A 75 6.00 27.26 -8.25
C LYS A 75 4.76 26.54 -7.72
N GLU A 76 3.91 27.24 -7.01
CA GLU A 76 2.63 26.67 -6.58
C GLU A 76 1.98 26.05 -7.81
N ASN A 77 2.00 24.73 -7.87
CA ASN A 77 1.34 24.03 -8.95
C ASN A 77 -0.15 24.23 -8.76
N LEU A 78 -0.73 24.99 -9.66
CA LEU A 78 -2.17 25.02 -9.82
C LEU A 78 -2.57 23.57 -10.12
N TYR A 79 -3.23 22.93 -9.16
CA TYR A 79 -3.67 21.54 -9.30
C TYR A 79 -4.82 21.50 -10.29
N GLU A 80 -4.50 21.11 -11.51
CA GLU A 80 -5.52 20.86 -12.52
C GLU A 80 -6.07 19.46 -12.31
N ILE A 81 -7.36 19.39 -11.97
CA ILE A 81 -8.07 18.11 -11.90
C ILE A 81 -8.38 17.67 -13.32
N ARG A 82 -7.90 16.48 -13.69
CA ARG A 82 -8.09 15.90 -15.02
C ARG A 82 -8.97 14.67 -14.96
N ALA A 83 -9.71 14.43 -16.03
CA ALA A 83 -10.52 13.24 -16.19
C ALA A 83 -9.64 11.99 -16.42
N SER A 84 -10.19 10.80 -16.20
CA SER A 84 -9.45 9.54 -16.35
C SER A 84 -8.96 9.29 -17.76
N ASP A 85 -9.68 9.77 -18.78
CA ASP A 85 -9.32 9.67 -20.20
C ASP A 85 -8.03 10.42 -20.56
N TYR A 86 -7.74 11.52 -19.88
CA TYR A 86 -6.45 12.20 -20.00
C TYR A 86 -5.25 11.27 -19.71
N TYR A 87 -5.48 10.29 -18.84
CA TYR A 87 -4.49 9.27 -18.47
C TYR A 87 -4.63 7.98 -19.29
N GLY A 88 -5.43 7.99 -20.35
CA GLY A 88 -5.65 6.84 -21.23
C GLY A 88 -6.67 5.83 -20.71
N ASP A 89 -7.44 6.17 -19.66
CA ASP A 89 -8.45 5.27 -19.08
C ASP A 89 -9.87 5.71 -19.43
N GLN A 90 -10.64 4.80 -19.98
CA GLN A 90 -12.08 4.94 -20.12
C GLN A 90 -12.80 3.88 -19.29
N TRP A 91 -13.70 4.31 -18.41
CA TRP A 91 -14.45 3.41 -17.53
C TRP A 91 -15.46 2.54 -18.28
N SER A 92 -15.82 2.93 -19.49
CA SER A 92 -16.74 2.21 -20.37
C SER A 92 -16.07 1.07 -21.15
N ASP A 93 -14.72 1.05 -21.24
CA ASP A 93 -14.01 0.05 -22.00
C ASP A 93 -14.15 -1.35 -21.40
N GLU A 94 -14.50 -2.32 -22.22
CA GLU A 94 -14.68 -3.71 -21.82
C GLU A 94 -13.40 -4.53 -22.01
N LEU A 95 -13.27 -5.64 -21.26
CA LEU A 95 -12.17 -6.59 -21.46
C LEU A 95 -12.33 -7.34 -22.80
N GLU A 96 -11.27 -7.33 -23.58
CA GLU A 96 -11.12 -8.15 -24.77
C GLU A 96 -10.79 -9.61 -24.43
N THR A 97 -10.84 -10.50 -25.41
CA THR A 97 -10.53 -11.92 -25.22
C THR A 97 -9.10 -12.14 -24.74
N GLU A 98 -8.15 -11.40 -25.33
CA GLU A 98 -6.74 -11.45 -24.95
C GLU A 98 -6.50 -10.97 -23.52
N ASP A 99 -7.17 -9.90 -23.09
CA ASP A 99 -7.09 -9.38 -21.73
C ASP A 99 -7.50 -10.44 -20.70
N LYS A 100 -8.58 -11.17 -20.99
CA LYS A 100 -9.07 -12.25 -20.11
C LYS A 100 -8.05 -13.39 -19.98
N ILE A 101 -7.32 -13.70 -21.04
CA ILE A 101 -6.25 -14.71 -21.04
C ILE A 101 -5.09 -14.22 -20.17
N ILE A 102 -4.66 -12.97 -20.36
CA ILE A 102 -3.58 -12.35 -19.60
C ILE A 102 -3.92 -12.31 -18.10
N LEU A 103 -5.11 -11.87 -17.74
CA LEU A 103 -5.57 -11.84 -16.35
C LEU A 103 -5.60 -13.22 -15.71
N LYS A 104 -6.16 -14.22 -16.41
CA LYS A 104 -6.15 -15.60 -15.92
C LYS A 104 -4.73 -16.10 -15.69
N LYS A 105 -3.83 -15.89 -16.64
CA LYS A 105 -2.42 -16.29 -16.53
C LYS A 105 -1.75 -15.64 -15.32
N TYR A 106 -1.92 -14.33 -15.16
CA TYR A 106 -1.32 -13.58 -14.07
C TYR A 106 -1.78 -14.08 -12.70
N PHE A 107 -3.09 -14.20 -12.46
CA PHE A 107 -3.61 -14.63 -11.16
C PHE A 107 -3.47 -16.12 -10.89
N SER A 108 -3.28 -16.96 -11.93
CA SER A 108 -3.04 -18.39 -11.77
C SER A 108 -1.67 -18.73 -11.19
N GLN A 109 -0.70 -17.81 -11.24
CA GLN A 109 0.64 -18.02 -10.66
C GLN A 109 0.65 -17.98 -9.12
N PHE A 110 -0.40 -17.41 -8.51
CA PHE A 110 -0.46 -17.22 -7.06
C PHE A 110 -1.06 -18.43 -6.33
N ASP A 111 -0.31 -19.51 -6.13
CA ASP A 111 -0.81 -20.70 -5.43
C ASP A 111 -1.27 -20.40 -4.00
N HIS A 112 -0.71 -19.38 -3.36
CA HIS A 112 -1.17 -18.93 -2.06
C HIS A 112 -2.61 -18.43 -2.12
N LEU A 113 -2.97 -17.68 -3.14
CA LEU A 113 -4.33 -17.15 -3.30
C LEU A 113 -5.35 -18.28 -3.46
N LYS A 114 -5.01 -19.34 -4.19
CA LYS A 114 -5.89 -20.53 -4.36
C LYS A 114 -6.26 -21.19 -3.03
N LYS A 115 -5.38 -21.10 -2.03
CA LYS A 115 -5.62 -21.65 -0.69
C LYS A 115 -6.54 -20.78 0.16
N LYS A 116 -6.68 -19.50 -0.17
CA LYS A 116 -7.37 -18.50 0.64
C LYS A 116 -8.65 -17.99 0.00
N PHE A 117 -8.71 -17.95 -1.33
CA PHE A 117 -9.81 -17.37 -2.09
C PHE A 117 -10.38 -18.38 -3.08
N GLY A 118 -11.70 -18.32 -3.27
CA GLY A 118 -12.39 -19.07 -4.30
C GLY A 118 -12.30 -18.38 -5.66
N PHE A 119 -12.28 -17.06 -5.66
CA PHE A 119 -12.28 -16.29 -6.90
C PHE A 119 -11.70 -14.88 -6.73
N ILE A 120 -11.28 -14.32 -7.87
CA ILE A 120 -11.07 -12.90 -8.07
C ILE A 120 -11.94 -12.47 -9.24
N SER A 121 -12.75 -11.45 -9.08
CA SER A 121 -13.56 -10.89 -10.16
C SER A 121 -13.18 -9.46 -10.48
N PHE A 122 -13.38 -9.08 -11.73
CA PHE A 122 -13.13 -7.75 -12.27
C PHE A 122 -14.41 -7.21 -12.86
N PHE A 123 -14.84 -6.04 -12.43
CA PHE A 123 -15.98 -5.33 -12.99
C PHE A 123 -15.44 -4.22 -13.90
N ILE A 124 -15.46 -4.46 -15.20
CA ILE A 124 -14.84 -3.62 -16.22
C ILE A 124 -15.84 -3.32 -17.33
N GLY A 125 -16.04 -2.04 -17.68
CA GLY A 125 -16.99 -1.64 -18.71
C GLY A 125 -18.41 -2.14 -18.43
N ASN A 126 -18.84 -2.13 -17.17
CA ASN A 126 -20.14 -2.65 -16.73
C ASN A 126 -20.33 -4.17 -16.90
N LYS A 127 -19.25 -4.92 -17.13
CA LYS A 127 -19.28 -6.39 -17.22
C LYS A 127 -18.39 -7.03 -16.18
N GLU A 128 -18.88 -8.11 -15.61
CA GLU A 128 -18.10 -8.91 -14.66
C GLU A 128 -17.32 -10.00 -15.38
N PHE A 129 -16.05 -10.13 -14.99
CA PHE A 129 -15.18 -11.22 -15.40
C PHE A 129 -14.63 -11.92 -14.17
N ASN A 130 -14.94 -13.22 -14.01
CA ASN A 130 -14.56 -14.00 -12.86
C ASN A 130 -13.41 -14.96 -13.18
N ILE A 131 -12.42 -15.01 -12.29
CA ILE A 131 -11.32 -15.96 -12.31
C ILE A 131 -11.49 -16.89 -11.11
N LYS A 132 -11.95 -18.12 -11.36
CA LYS A 132 -12.07 -19.16 -10.34
C LYS A 132 -10.67 -19.60 -9.92
N LEU A 133 -10.40 -19.58 -8.61
CA LEU A 133 -9.14 -20.03 -7.99
C LEU A 133 -9.32 -21.36 -7.26
N SER A 134 -10.46 -21.56 -6.57
CA SER A 134 -10.81 -22.77 -5.83
C SER A 134 -12.33 -22.88 -5.66
N ASP A 135 -12.80 -23.85 -4.87
CA ASP A 135 -14.24 -24.02 -4.56
C ASP A 135 -14.69 -23.26 -3.29
N ARG A 136 -13.88 -22.31 -2.81
CA ARG A 136 -14.20 -21.49 -1.65
C ARG A 136 -15.18 -20.37 -2.03
N ASN A 137 -15.87 -19.84 -1.00
CA ASN A 137 -16.81 -18.73 -1.15
C ASN A 137 -16.19 -17.35 -0.83
N GLU A 138 -14.93 -17.33 -0.44
CA GLU A 138 -14.18 -16.09 -0.19
C GLU A 138 -13.67 -15.54 -1.51
N GLY A 139 -13.86 -14.25 -1.74
CA GLY A 139 -13.41 -13.62 -2.98
C GLY A 139 -13.16 -12.13 -2.87
N ILE A 140 -12.59 -11.60 -3.92
CA ILE A 140 -12.32 -10.17 -4.06
C ILE A 140 -12.82 -9.74 -5.43
N GLN A 141 -13.57 -8.63 -5.46
CA GLN A 141 -13.96 -7.97 -6.70
C GLN A 141 -13.29 -6.61 -6.81
N PHE A 142 -12.71 -6.36 -7.96
CA PHE A 142 -12.08 -5.09 -8.32
C PHE A 142 -12.87 -4.41 -9.43
N GLU A 143 -13.19 -3.13 -9.25
CA GLU A 143 -13.75 -2.27 -10.28
C GLU A 143 -12.71 -1.22 -10.65
N THR A 144 -12.25 -1.22 -11.91
CA THR A 144 -11.15 -0.36 -12.40
C THR A 144 -11.24 -0.22 -13.91
N PRO A 145 -10.66 0.82 -14.52
CA PRO A 145 -10.58 0.93 -15.97
C PRO A 145 -9.74 -0.19 -16.59
N ARG A 146 -10.12 -0.62 -17.79
CA ARG A 146 -9.45 -1.67 -18.55
C ARG A 146 -7.96 -1.40 -18.75
N ASN A 147 -7.62 -0.19 -19.24
CA ASN A 147 -6.25 0.12 -19.63
C ASN A 147 -5.29 0.07 -18.44
N SER A 148 -5.64 0.71 -17.31
CA SER A 148 -4.84 0.63 -16.08
C SER A 148 -4.68 -0.80 -15.59
N LEU A 149 -5.74 -1.62 -15.61
CA LEU A 149 -5.67 -3.02 -15.19
C LEU A 149 -4.69 -3.82 -16.06
N ILE A 150 -4.87 -3.76 -17.37
CA ILE A 150 -4.07 -4.57 -18.30
C ILE A 150 -2.62 -4.10 -18.31
N TYR A 151 -2.38 -2.78 -18.27
CA TYR A 151 -1.04 -2.23 -18.15
C TYR A 151 -0.34 -2.73 -16.88
N SER A 152 -1.01 -2.67 -15.74
CA SER A 152 -0.41 -3.10 -14.48
C SER A 152 -0.08 -4.59 -14.44
N VAL A 153 -0.94 -5.42 -15.00
CA VAL A 153 -0.72 -6.88 -15.07
C VAL A 153 0.40 -7.23 -16.05
N LYS A 154 0.44 -6.60 -17.24
CA LYS A 154 1.51 -6.80 -18.22
C LYS A 154 2.89 -6.40 -17.69
N ASN A 155 2.94 -5.40 -16.82
CA ASN A 155 4.19 -4.89 -16.24
C ASN A 155 4.49 -5.44 -14.84
N ASN A 156 3.68 -6.38 -14.31
CA ASN A 156 3.82 -6.95 -12.96
C ASN A 156 3.81 -5.91 -11.83
N ILE A 157 2.97 -4.87 -11.96
CA ILE A 157 2.79 -3.78 -10.97
C ILE A 157 1.33 -3.68 -10.52
N PHE A 158 0.61 -4.81 -10.44
CA PHE A 158 -0.80 -4.81 -10.04
C PHE A 158 -1.01 -4.22 -8.62
N ASP A 159 -0.06 -4.39 -7.74
CA ASP A 159 -0.08 -3.80 -6.40
C ASP A 159 -0.09 -2.26 -6.42
N ASP A 160 0.43 -1.61 -7.45
CA ASP A 160 0.37 -0.15 -7.60
C ASP A 160 -1.06 0.35 -7.83
N LEU A 161 -1.95 -0.46 -8.43
CA LEU A 161 -3.36 -0.12 -8.53
C LEU A 161 -4.04 0.00 -7.16
N LEU A 162 -3.58 -0.75 -6.16
CA LEU A 162 -4.11 -0.71 -4.80
C LEU A 162 -3.82 0.64 -4.11
N ILE A 163 -2.76 1.33 -4.53
CA ILE A 163 -2.35 2.65 -4.02
C ILE A 163 -2.83 3.82 -4.89
N GLY A 164 -3.20 3.58 -6.15
CA GLY A 164 -3.71 4.61 -7.06
C GLY A 164 -5.03 5.25 -6.60
N ASN A 165 -5.78 4.59 -5.72
CA ASN A 165 -7.01 5.06 -5.07
C ASN A 165 -8.20 5.36 -6.00
N PHE A 166 -8.14 4.98 -7.27
CA PHE A 166 -9.31 5.00 -8.16
C PHE A 166 -9.96 3.62 -8.30
N MET A 167 -9.21 2.53 -8.16
CA MET A 167 -9.73 1.17 -8.15
C MET A 167 -10.62 0.96 -6.92
N LYS A 168 -11.85 0.48 -7.14
CA LYS A 168 -12.76 0.11 -6.06
C LYS A 168 -12.58 -1.37 -5.74
N THR A 169 -12.58 -1.70 -4.46
CA THR A 169 -12.40 -3.08 -3.99
C THR A 169 -13.60 -3.48 -3.14
N LYS A 170 -14.22 -4.60 -3.49
CA LYS A 170 -15.28 -5.24 -2.71
C LYS A 170 -14.77 -6.56 -2.17
N LEU A 171 -14.83 -6.72 -0.85
CA LEU A 171 -14.45 -7.94 -0.16
C LEU A 171 -15.68 -8.83 0.01
N ILE A 172 -15.58 -10.11 -0.34
CA ILE A 172 -16.68 -11.08 -0.29
C ILE A 172 -16.25 -12.20 0.66
N ASN A 173 -16.90 -12.27 1.80
CA ASN A 173 -16.59 -13.21 2.89
C ASN A 173 -15.15 -13.15 3.41
N VAL A 174 -14.45 -12.05 3.18
CA VAL A 174 -13.09 -11.79 3.72
C VAL A 174 -13.07 -10.45 4.45
N PRO A 175 -12.34 -10.34 5.56
CA PRO A 175 -12.32 -9.13 6.38
C PRO A 175 -11.40 -8.04 5.83
N SER A 176 -10.38 -8.40 5.04
CA SER A 176 -9.30 -7.50 4.61
C SER A 176 -8.52 -8.11 3.46
N LEU A 177 -7.82 -7.24 2.69
CA LEU A 177 -6.78 -7.67 1.75
C LEU A 177 -5.50 -8.17 2.47
N TYR A 178 -5.32 -7.80 3.73
CA TYR A 178 -4.21 -8.24 4.56
C TYR A 178 -4.66 -9.35 5.52
N PRO A 179 -3.85 -10.37 5.76
CA PRO A 179 -2.48 -10.60 5.26
C PRO A 179 -2.40 -11.42 3.97
N ASP A 180 -3.55 -11.87 3.44
CA ASP A 180 -3.59 -13.00 2.51
C ASP A 180 -3.57 -12.60 1.03
N PHE A 181 -3.76 -11.32 0.69
CA PHE A 181 -3.74 -10.84 -0.70
C PHE A 181 -2.56 -9.90 -0.97
N THR A 182 -2.58 -8.68 -0.42
CA THR A 182 -1.63 -7.63 -0.78
C THR A 182 -0.15 -8.04 -0.62
N PRO A 183 0.29 -8.65 0.52
CA PRO A 183 1.70 -9.01 0.68
C PRO A 183 2.20 -10.02 -0.35
N TYR A 184 1.33 -10.89 -0.85
CA TYR A 184 1.71 -11.90 -1.83
C TYR A 184 1.75 -11.33 -3.24
N VAL A 185 0.78 -10.51 -3.61
CA VAL A 185 0.77 -9.85 -4.93
C VAL A 185 2.01 -8.99 -5.09
N THR A 186 2.39 -8.22 -4.06
CA THR A 186 3.61 -7.40 -4.06
C THR A 186 4.89 -8.23 -4.25
N LYS A 187 4.96 -9.48 -3.75
CA LYS A 187 6.15 -10.33 -3.94
C LYS A 187 6.31 -10.82 -5.37
N TYR A 188 5.20 -11.02 -6.08
CA TYR A 188 5.21 -11.37 -7.50
C TYR A 188 5.30 -10.14 -8.42
N GLY A 189 5.20 -8.94 -7.86
CA GLY A 189 5.41 -7.69 -8.56
C GLY A 189 6.89 -7.36 -8.80
N ASP A 190 7.13 -6.23 -9.41
CA ASP A 190 8.48 -5.72 -9.68
C ASP A 190 9.30 -5.48 -8.40
N ASN A 191 8.65 -5.10 -7.31
CA ASN A 191 9.27 -4.88 -5.99
C ASN A 191 9.86 -6.17 -5.39
N GLY A 192 9.18 -7.30 -5.55
CA GLY A 192 9.61 -8.60 -5.02
C GLY A 192 10.46 -9.40 -5.99
N LYS A 193 10.28 -9.17 -7.30
CA LYS A 193 10.96 -9.88 -8.41
C LYS A 193 10.87 -11.40 -8.31
N VAL A 194 9.73 -11.89 -7.84
CA VAL A 194 9.45 -13.34 -7.70
C VAL A 194 8.55 -13.76 -8.85
N TYR A 195 8.96 -14.80 -9.56
CA TYR A 195 8.24 -15.32 -10.74
C TYR A 195 7.71 -16.75 -10.53
N SER A 196 8.02 -17.37 -9.41
CA SER A 196 7.60 -18.73 -9.10
C SER A 196 7.49 -18.97 -7.58
N ASN A 197 6.77 -20.02 -7.17
CA ASN A 197 6.71 -20.43 -5.77
C ASN A 197 8.07 -20.80 -5.17
N ASN A 198 8.98 -21.35 -5.95
CA ASN A 198 10.32 -21.67 -5.49
C ASN A 198 11.12 -20.40 -5.20
N GLU A 199 10.99 -19.38 -6.04
CA GLU A 199 11.61 -18.09 -5.81
C GLU A 199 10.99 -17.36 -4.62
N LEU A 200 9.66 -17.45 -4.46
CA LEU A 200 8.98 -16.92 -3.28
C LEU A 200 9.51 -17.55 -1.99
N LYS A 201 9.71 -18.86 -1.99
CA LYS A 201 10.29 -19.56 -0.85
C LYS A 201 11.71 -19.08 -0.56
N LYS A 202 12.57 -19.00 -1.58
CA LYS A 202 13.95 -18.48 -1.44
C LYS A 202 13.95 -17.04 -0.92
N TYR A 203 13.04 -16.19 -1.40
CA TYR A 203 12.87 -14.83 -0.93
C TYR A 203 12.58 -14.78 0.58
N PHE A 204 11.64 -15.57 1.08
CA PHE A 204 11.34 -15.64 2.50
C PHE A 204 12.48 -16.28 3.32
N ASP A 205 13.13 -17.31 2.80
CA ASP A 205 14.26 -17.95 3.47
C ASP A 205 15.44 -16.97 3.59
N TYR A 206 15.70 -16.12 2.59
CA TYR A 206 16.70 -15.08 2.66
C TYR A 206 16.41 -14.08 3.80
N TYR A 207 15.20 -13.56 3.89
CA TYR A 207 14.83 -12.64 4.97
C TYR A 207 14.85 -13.30 6.34
N LYS A 208 14.44 -14.56 6.42
CA LYS A 208 14.50 -15.35 7.65
C LYS A 208 15.94 -15.51 8.15
N PHE A 209 16.84 -15.81 7.25
CA PHE A 209 18.27 -16.01 7.58
C PHE A 209 18.95 -14.71 8.01
N ASN A 210 18.63 -13.60 7.36
CA ASN A 210 19.29 -12.31 7.61
C ASN A 210 18.63 -11.48 8.72
N SER A 211 17.50 -11.91 9.26
CA SER A 211 16.82 -11.21 10.36
C SER A 211 17.35 -11.68 11.71
N ALA A 212 17.86 -10.75 12.51
CA ALA A 212 18.36 -11.05 13.86
C ALA A 212 17.27 -11.63 14.79
N ASN A 213 16.01 -11.20 14.61
CA ASN A 213 14.90 -11.53 15.50
C ASN A 213 13.69 -12.10 14.74
N TYR A 214 13.93 -12.86 13.66
CA TYR A 214 12.87 -13.34 12.77
C TYR A 214 11.66 -13.95 13.48
N TRP A 215 11.88 -14.84 14.45
CA TRP A 215 10.79 -15.57 15.10
C TRP A 215 9.93 -14.66 15.97
N THR A 216 10.56 -13.80 16.76
CA THR A 216 9.85 -12.84 17.62
C THR A 216 9.10 -11.82 16.78
N ASP A 217 9.72 -11.27 15.75
CA ASP A 217 9.10 -10.31 14.83
C ASP A 217 7.97 -10.94 14.01
N SER A 218 8.17 -12.17 13.54
CA SER A 218 7.14 -12.92 12.81
C SER A 218 5.93 -13.21 13.69
N LEU A 219 6.15 -13.63 14.96
CA LEU A 219 5.05 -13.86 15.90
C LEU A 219 4.31 -12.57 16.21
N LYS A 220 5.05 -11.48 16.45
CA LYS A 220 4.51 -10.15 16.70
C LYS A 220 3.65 -9.66 15.54
N ILE A 221 4.16 -9.72 14.31
CA ILE A 221 3.44 -9.30 13.10
C ILE A 221 2.19 -10.15 12.89
N LYS A 222 2.28 -11.47 13.04
CA LYS A 222 1.14 -12.38 12.89
C LYS A 222 0.05 -12.11 13.93
N SER A 223 0.43 -11.92 15.20
CA SER A 223 -0.52 -11.61 16.26
C SER A 223 -1.17 -10.25 16.05
N GLU A 224 -0.39 -9.23 15.67
CA GLU A 224 -0.92 -7.91 15.34
C GLU A 224 -1.90 -7.95 14.15
N THR A 225 -1.55 -8.69 13.11
CA THR A 225 -2.40 -8.87 11.93
C THR A 225 -3.70 -9.60 12.28
N TYR A 226 -3.62 -10.65 13.09
CA TYR A 226 -4.79 -11.37 13.59
C TYR A 226 -5.71 -10.45 14.42
N VAL A 227 -5.14 -9.70 15.34
CA VAL A 227 -5.89 -8.73 16.16
C VAL A 227 -6.55 -7.67 15.28
N ARG A 228 -5.84 -7.11 14.31
CA ARG A 228 -6.43 -6.14 13.36
C ARG A 228 -7.57 -6.74 12.55
N ALA A 229 -7.41 -7.96 12.04
CA ALA A 229 -8.43 -8.62 11.24
C ALA A 229 -9.70 -8.94 12.06
N LYS A 230 -9.54 -9.35 13.32
CA LYS A 230 -10.67 -9.73 14.19
C LYS A 230 -11.29 -8.55 14.95
N LEU A 231 -10.48 -7.60 15.39
CA LEU A 231 -10.92 -6.50 16.25
C LEU A 231 -10.94 -5.14 15.54
N GLY A 232 -10.52 -5.07 14.28
CA GLY A 232 -10.48 -3.81 13.52
C GLY A 232 -11.85 -3.15 13.32
N SER A 233 -12.93 -3.94 13.37
CA SER A 233 -14.31 -3.45 13.37
C SER A 233 -14.72 -2.80 14.70
N TYR A 234 -14.03 -3.13 15.79
CA TYR A 234 -14.30 -2.59 17.14
C TYR A 234 -13.26 -1.51 17.48
N LYS A 235 -13.49 -0.28 17.02
CA LYS A 235 -12.56 0.85 17.18
C LYS A 235 -12.02 1.00 18.60
N SER A 236 -12.90 0.90 19.61
CA SER A 236 -12.51 1.06 21.03
C SER A 236 -11.51 0.01 21.50
N ILE A 237 -11.72 -1.26 21.14
CA ILE A 237 -10.83 -2.37 21.51
C ILE A 237 -9.50 -2.25 20.77
N TYR A 238 -9.54 -1.85 19.52
CA TYR A 238 -8.33 -1.61 18.72
C TYR A 238 -7.44 -0.51 19.32
N TYR A 239 -8.04 0.62 19.74
CA TYR A 239 -7.31 1.71 20.38
C TYR A 239 -6.74 1.30 21.76
N LEU A 240 -7.48 0.52 22.53
CA LEU A 240 -7.00 -0.02 23.80
C LEU A 240 -5.79 -0.95 23.59
N ALA A 241 -5.88 -1.89 22.67
CA ALA A 241 -4.78 -2.79 22.34
C ALA A 241 -3.54 -2.04 21.84
N ARG A 242 -3.73 -0.97 21.04
CA ARG A 242 -2.66 -0.09 20.58
C ARG A 242 -2.02 0.71 21.72
N SER A 243 -2.79 1.14 22.71
CA SER A 243 -2.29 1.86 23.89
C SER A 243 -1.48 0.93 24.79
N ILE A 244 -1.94 -0.30 25.04
CA ILE A 244 -1.21 -1.31 25.80
C ILE A 244 0.14 -1.62 25.13
N ARG A 245 0.16 -1.77 23.80
CA ARG A 245 1.41 -2.01 23.05
C ARG A 245 2.45 -0.90 23.24
N ARG A 246 2.02 0.36 23.41
CA ARG A 246 2.94 1.48 23.65
C ARG A 246 3.59 1.45 25.03
N LEU A 247 2.98 0.74 25.98
CA LEU A 247 3.46 0.62 27.35
C LEU A 247 4.44 -0.54 27.55
N ILE A 248 4.56 -1.45 26.56
CA ILE A 248 5.50 -2.56 26.61
C ILE A 248 6.80 -2.09 25.93
N PRO A 249 7.87 -1.83 26.68
CA PRO A 249 9.17 -1.50 26.09
C PRO A 249 9.72 -2.72 25.35
N PHE A 250 10.18 -2.52 24.12
CA PHE A 250 10.90 -3.50 23.32
C PHE A 250 12.32 -3.05 23.04
#